data_7346534411184b86b9f1af2d2af5a154
#
_entry.id   7346534411184b86b9f1af2d2af5a154
#
_cell.length_a   1.000
_cell.length_b   1.000
_cell.length_c   1.000
_cell.angle_alpha   90.00
_cell.angle_beta   90.00
_cell.angle_gamma   90.00
#
_symmetry.space_group_name_H-M   'P 1'
#
loop_
_entity.id
_entity.type
_entity.pdbx_description
1 polymer ?
#
loop_
_entity_poly.entity_id
_entity_poly.type
_entity_poly.pdbx_seq_one_letter_code
_entity_poly.pdbx_strand_id
1 'polypeptide(L)'
;MYKRQLVINAGSSSLKYQLIDLDHSSVIAKGICERIGIPGSVISYKSAKGDKYEKQQDMKNHEDAIAMVLEVLADPEIGVIKNMSEIDAVGHRVLHGGEKLYDPILIDDEVLKAIEDCIPLGPLHNPANLMGIRGCMAVMPGVPMVAVFDTGWGMAMEKSHYMYALPYEAYENYKVRRYGFHGTSHRYVTGRALELLGNPNAKVITCHLGNGSSVSCSKAGKCVDTSMGLTPLEGLPMGTRCGSIDPAIMPFLMDKTGMTAKEMDTYMNKKLSLIHISEPTRLRRIS
;
A
#
# COMPACT_ATOMS: atom_id res chain seq x y z
N MET A 1 -17.46 -19.33 8.61
CA MET A 1 -17.17 -18.53 7.41
C MET A 1 -17.03 -17.10 7.86
N TYR A 2 -15.92 -16.45 7.54
CA TYR A 2 -15.67 -15.07 7.97
C TYR A 2 -16.61 -14.13 7.21
N LYS A 3 -17.53 -13.47 7.92
CA LYS A 3 -18.56 -12.62 7.31
C LYS A 3 -18.15 -11.16 7.28
N ARG A 4 -17.52 -10.66 8.34
CA ARG A 4 -17.10 -9.28 8.47
C ARG A 4 -15.59 -9.18 8.59
N GLN A 5 -14.98 -8.45 7.67
CA GLN A 5 -13.55 -8.25 7.61
C GLN A 5 -13.20 -6.78 7.78
N LEU A 6 -12.32 -6.50 8.73
CA LEU A 6 -11.71 -5.18 8.88
C LEU A 6 -10.45 -5.14 7.99
N VAL A 7 -10.40 -4.20 7.08
CA VAL A 7 -9.22 -3.98 6.21
C VAL A 7 -8.47 -2.75 6.71
N ILE A 8 -7.19 -2.91 6.98
CA ILE A 8 -6.29 -1.87 7.51
C ILE A 8 -5.19 -1.57 6.49
N ASN A 9 -4.96 -0.29 6.28
CA ASN A 9 -3.83 0.23 5.53
C ASN A 9 -3.13 1.30 6.38
N ALA A 10 -2.08 0.88 7.09
CA ALA A 10 -1.30 1.72 7.99
C ALA A 10 -0.16 2.40 7.23
N GLY A 11 -0.15 3.74 7.27
CA GLY A 11 0.97 4.58 6.84
C GLY A 11 1.73 5.13 8.04
N SER A 12 2.80 5.91 7.83
CA SER A 12 3.67 6.42 8.91
C SER A 12 2.93 7.30 9.93
N SER A 13 1.96 8.10 9.48
CA SER A 13 1.17 9.01 10.33
C SER A 13 -0.32 8.95 10.01
N SER A 14 -0.78 7.89 9.34
CA SER A 14 -2.19 7.71 8.98
C SER A 14 -2.57 6.25 8.95
N LEU A 15 -3.85 5.96 9.16
CA LEU A 15 -4.42 4.63 9.09
C LEU A 15 -5.78 4.72 8.40
N LYS A 16 -5.89 4.12 7.22
CA LYS A 16 -7.17 3.95 6.51
C LYS A 16 -7.78 2.62 6.86
N TYR A 17 -9.09 2.60 7.03
CA TYR A 17 -9.81 1.37 7.36
C TYR A 17 -11.12 1.24 6.59
N GLN A 18 -11.53 0.00 6.39
CA GLN A 18 -12.85 -0.36 5.88
C GLN A 18 -13.34 -1.63 6.58
N LEU A 19 -14.59 -1.63 7.02
CA LEU A 19 -15.28 -2.84 7.46
C LEU A 19 -16.16 -3.32 6.30
N ILE A 20 -15.93 -4.57 5.88
CA ILE A 20 -16.57 -5.17 4.71
C ILE A 20 -17.47 -6.33 5.18
N ASP A 21 -18.70 -6.35 4.68
CA ASP A 21 -19.60 -7.50 4.76
C ASP A 21 -19.40 -8.35 3.50
N LEU A 22 -18.90 -9.57 3.67
CA LEU A 22 -18.62 -10.48 2.56
C LEU A 22 -19.90 -11.16 2.02
N ASP A 23 -20.92 -11.37 2.85
CA ASP A 23 -22.18 -11.97 2.41
C ASP A 23 -22.84 -11.08 1.35
N HIS A 24 -22.72 -9.75 1.51
CA HIS A 24 -23.29 -8.77 0.58
C HIS A 24 -22.25 -8.10 -0.32
N SER A 25 -20.96 -8.47 -0.21
CA SER A 25 -19.83 -7.84 -0.94
C SER A 25 -19.86 -6.31 -0.84
N SER A 26 -20.14 -5.77 0.36
CA SER A 26 -20.37 -4.34 0.56
C SER A 26 -19.51 -3.77 1.68
N VAL A 27 -19.09 -2.52 1.51
CA VAL A 27 -18.41 -1.75 2.57
C VAL A 27 -19.46 -1.17 3.49
N ILE A 28 -19.51 -1.62 4.74
CA ILE A 28 -20.50 -1.16 5.75
C ILE A 28 -20.02 0.04 6.56
N ALA A 29 -18.70 0.23 6.66
CA ALA A 29 -18.09 1.45 7.21
C ALA A 29 -16.70 1.67 6.64
N LYS A 30 -16.25 2.93 6.60
CA LYS A 30 -14.90 3.31 6.22
C LYS A 30 -14.47 4.61 6.85
N GLY A 31 -13.17 4.83 6.95
CA GLY A 31 -12.63 6.08 7.47
C GLY A 31 -11.11 6.14 7.41
N ILE A 32 -10.60 7.18 8.05
CA ILE A 32 -9.17 7.42 8.16
C ILE A 32 -8.85 8.05 9.52
N CYS A 33 -7.75 7.62 10.12
CA CYS A 33 -7.08 8.34 11.20
C CYS A 33 -5.89 9.08 10.57
N GLU A 34 -5.74 10.35 10.86
CA GLU A 34 -4.67 11.20 10.34
C GLU A 34 -3.89 11.83 11.48
N ARG A 35 -2.63 12.21 11.19
CA ARG A 35 -1.71 12.85 12.15
C ARG A 35 -1.42 11.97 13.37
N ILE A 36 -1.37 10.65 13.20
CA ILE A 36 -0.99 9.70 14.27
C ILE A 36 0.44 10.01 14.73
N GLY A 37 0.64 10.09 16.04
CA GLY A 37 1.95 10.40 16.66
C GLY A 37 2.32 11.88 16.67
N ILE A 38 1.44 12.78 16.21
CA ILE A 38 1.64 14.24 16.23
C ILE A 38 0.38 14.94 16.76
N PRO A 39 0.51 16.12 17.42
CA PRO A 39 -0.64 16.81 17.98
C PRO A 39 -1.74 17.14 16.95
N GLY A 40 -2.99 17.04 17.39
CA GLY A 40 -4.14 17.32 16.53
C GLY A 40 -4.50 16.16 15.61
N SER A 41 -4.36 14.94 16.07
CA SER A 41 -4.85 13.76 15.35
C SER A 41 -6.37 13.83 15.15
N VAL A 42 -6.85 13.30 14.02
CA VAL A 42 -8.26 13.30 13.66
C VAL A 42 -8.66 11.92 13.17
N ILE A 43 -9.81 11.43 13.63
CA ILE A 43 -10.50 10.29 13.01
C ILE A 43 -11.69 10.79 12.21
N SER A 44 -11.83 10.32 10.97
CA SER A 44 -13.05 10.45 10.19
C SER A 44 -13.67 9.08 9.94
N TYR A 45 -15.00 9.05 9.90
CA TYR A 45 -15.80 7.85 9.75
C TYR A 45 -16.99 8.12 8.83
N LYS A 46 -17.36 7.12 8.05
CA LYS A 46 -18.59 7.13 7.24
C LYS A 46 -19.19 5.72 7.22
N SER A 47 -20.46 5.60 7.63
CA SER A 47 -21.24 4.36 7.51
C SER A 47 -21.88 4.23 6.13
N ALA A 48 -22.28 3.01 5.76
CA ALA A 48 -23.09 2.74 4.56
C ALA A 48 -24.48 3.38 4.64
N LYS A 49 -24.99 3.66 5.86
CA LYS A 49 -26.26 4.36 6.10
C LYS A 49 -26.18 5.86 5.82
N GLY A 50 -24.96 6.39 5.66
CA GLY A 50 -24.74 7.81 5.38
C GLY A 50 -24.26 8.62 6.58
N ASP A 51 -24.19 8.01 7.78
CA ASP A 51 -23.68 8.68 8.96
C ASP A 51 -22.23 9.10 8.72
N LYS A 52 -21.91 10.31 9.12
CA LYS A 52 -20.55 10.85 9.08
C LYS A 52 -20.17 11.32 10.46
N TYR A 53 -18.96 11.03 10.85
CA TYR A 53 -18.40 11.44 12.12
C TYR A 53 -16.96 11.88 11.94
N GLU A 54 -16.59 12.93 12.63
CA GLU A 54 -15.22 13.40 12.71
C GLU A 54 -14.94 13.85 14.13
N LYS A 55 -13.80 13.41 14.67
CA LYS A 55 -13.38 13.78 16.02
C LYS A 55 -11.89 14.07 16.02
N GLN A 56 -11.52 15.20 16.61
CA GLN A 56 -10.13 15.49 16.92
C GLN A 56 -9.83 14.90 18.31
N GLN A 57 -8.90 13.98 18.35
CA GLN A 57 -8.42 13.34 19.58
C GLN A 57 -7.02 12.82 19.35
N ASP A 58 -6.08 13.17 20.22
CA ASP A 58 -4.69 12.77 20.06
C ASP A 58 -4.53 11.24 20.11
N MET A 59 -3.84 10.72 19.09
CA MET A 59 -3.44 9.32 18.93
C MET A 59 -1.92 9.26 18.97
N LYS A 60 -1.37 8.72 20.05
CA LYS A 60 0.10 8.66 20.24
C LYS A 60 0.79 7.71 19.29
N ASN A 61 0.08 6.65 18.89
CA ASN A 61 0.59 5.58 18.03
C ASN A 61 -0.56 4.90 17.26
N HIS A 62 -0.25 3.87 16.49
CA HIS A 62 -1.22 3.11 15.72
C HIS A 62 -2.16 2.25 16.57
N GLU A 63 -1.73 1.86 17.78
CA GLU A 63 -2.58 1.13 18.73
C GLU A 63 -3.75 2.02 19.19
N ASP A 64 -3.45 3.28 19.59
CA ASP A 64 -4.48 4.27 19.93
C ASP A 64 -5.44 4.51 18.75
N ALA A 65 -4.89 4.62 17.54
CA ALA A 65 -5.70 4.82 16.34
C ALA A 65 -6.65 3.65 16.06
N ILE A 66 -6.18 2.41 16.24
CA ILE A 66 -7.01 1.21 16.05
C ILE A 66 -8.06 1.11 17.14
N ALA A 67 -7.69 1.37 18.40
CA ALA A 67 -8.65 1.38 19.50
C ALA A 67 -9.80 2.37 19.23
N MET A 68 -9.46 3.57 18.72
CA MET A 68 -10.46 4.57 18.34
C MET A 68 -11.32 4.13 17.14
N VAL A 69 -10.74 3.47 16.15
CA VAL A 69 -11.51 2.89 15.02
C VAL A 69 -12.54 1.91 15.55
N LEU A 70 -12.15 1.02 16.46
CA LEU A 70 -13.03 0.02 17.05
C LEU A 70 -14.13 0.67 17.91
N GLU A 71 -13.79 1.71 18.70
CA GLU A 71 -14.76 2.50 19.47
C GLU A 71 -15.85 3.08 18.56
N VAL A 72 -15.46 3.72 17.46
CA VAL A 72 -16.42 4.33 16.51
C VAL A 72 -17.24 3.27 15.76
N LEU A 73 -16.64 2.14 15.40
CA LEU A 73 -17.36 1.05 14.75
C LEU A 73 -18.44 0.42 15.66
N ALA A 74 -18.23 0.42 16.98
CA ALA A 74 -19.14 -0.14 17.99
C ALA A 74 -19.95 0.94 18.72
N ASP A 75 -19.88 2.20 18.30
CA ASP A 75 -20.63 3.29 18.92
C ASP A 75 -22.15 3.02 18.90
N PRO A 76 -22.90 3.24 20.00
CA PRO A 76 -24.32 2.93 20.06
C PRO A 76 -25.20 3.71 19.09
N GLU A 77 -24.79 4.92 18.68
CA GLU A 77 -25.58 5.82 17.81
C GLU A 77 -25.21 5.70 16.34
N ILE A 78 -23.91 5.69 16.04
CA ILE A 78 -23.40 5.76 14.66
C ILE A 78 -22.70 4.48 14.21
N GLY A 79 -22.42 3.55 15.11
CA GLY A 79 -21.69 2.32 14.85
C GLY A 79 -22.44 1.34 13.96
N VAL A 80 -21.72 0.38 13.44
CA VAL A 80 -22.24 -0.65 12.51
C VAL A 80 -22.08 -2.06 13.07
N ILE A 81 -21.42 -2.22 14.22
CA ILE A 81 -21.32 -3.48 14.96
C ILE A 81 -21.79 -3.25 16.41
N LYS A 82 -22.22 -4.31 17.08
CA LYS A 82 -22.63 -4.25 18.49
C LYS A 82 -21.47 -4.53 19.45
N ASN A 83 -20.52 -5.33 19.01
CA ASN A 83 -19.33 -5.69 19.77
C ASN A 83 -18.22 -6.18 18.84
N MET A 84 -17.00 -6.28 19.36
CA MET A 84 -15.80 -6.65 18.60
C MET A 84 -15.82 -8.08 18.06
N SER A 85 -16.59 -9.00 18.67
CA SER A 85 -16.70 -10.38 18.19
C SER A 85 -17.42 -10.51 16.84
N GLU A 86 -17.98 -9.42 16.32
CA GLU A 86 -18.52 -9.38 14.96
C GLU A 86 -17.45 -9.15 13.88
N ILE A 87 -16.21 -8.85 14.27
CA ILE A 87 -15.07 -8.79 13.34
C ILE A 87 -14.42 -10.17 13.29
N ASP A 88 -14.62 -10.87 12.20
CA ASP A 88 -14.17 -12.26 12.06
C ASP A 88 -12.70 -12.37 11.64
N ALA A 89 -12.16 -11.37 10.97
CA ALA A 89 -10.77 -11.33 10.53
C ALA A 89 -10.31 -9.90 10.22
N VAL A 90 -8.99 -9.67 10.23
CA VAL A 90 -8.38 -8.40 9.82
C VAL A 90 -7.42 -8.63 8.65
N GLY A 91 -7.61 -7.90 7.57
CA GLY A 91 -6.68 -7.86 6.44
C GLY A 91 -5.77 -6.65 6.51
N HIS A 92 -4.46 -6.87 6.44
CA HIS A 92 -3.44 -5.82 6.48
C HIS A 92 -2.76 -5.68 5.13
N ARG A 93 -2.78 -4.47 4.56
CA ARG A 93 -1.89 -4.15 3.46
C ARG A 93 -0.47 -3.99 4.00
N VAL A 94 0.46 -4.76 3.43
CA VAL A 94 1.90 -4.68 3.69
C VAL A 94 2.59 -4.30 2.38
N LEU A 95 3.53 -3.35 2.43
CA LEU A 95 4.19 -2.92 1.21
C LEU A 95 5.04 -4.04 0.62
N HIS A 96 6.00 -4.56 1.39
CA HIS A 96 7.05 -5.43 0.88
C HIS A 96 7.12 -6.75 1.62
N GLY A 97 6.98 -7.87 0.89
CA GLY A 97 7.11 -9.23 1.40
C GLY A 97 8.42 -9.94 1.01
N GLY A 98 9.32 -9.24 0.32
CA GLY A 98 10.53 -9.85 -0.23
C GLY A 98 10.18 -10.90 -1.29
N GLU A 99 11.03 -11.93 -1.37
CA GLU A 99 10.81 -13.08 -2.27
C GLU A 99 10.06 -14.23 -1.59
N LYS A 100 9.89 -14.16 -0.27
CA LYS A 100 9.27 -15.22 0.52
C LYS A 100 7.76 -15.05 0.71
N LEU A 101 7.31 -13.81 0.86
CA LEU A 101 5.92 -13.47 1.18
C LEU A 101 5.27 -12.76 0.00
N TYR A 102 4.53 -13.48 -0.82
CA TYR A 102 3.90 -12.95 -2.03
C TYR A 102 2.40 -13.24 -2.15
N ASP A 103 1.92 -14.31 -1.53
CA ASP A 103 0.49 -14.60 -1.42
C ASP A 103 -0.07 -14.08 -0.09
N PRO A 104 -1.40 -13.86 0.00
CA PRO A 104 -2.04 -13.58 1.29
C PRO A 104 -1.73 -14.69 2.29
N ILE A 105 -1.28 -14.30 3.49
CA ILE A 105 -0.85 -15.26 4.52
C ILE A 105 -1.37 -14.87 5.90
N LEU A 106 -1.77 -15.87 6.71
CA LEU A 106 -2.05 -15.66 8.13
C LEU A 106 -0.78 -15.19 8.84
N ILE A 107 -0.95 -14.17 9.66
CA ILE A 107 0.17 -13.56 10.38
C ILE A 107 0.42 -14.35 11.66
N ASP A 108 1.63 -14.85 11.77
CA ASP A 108 2.26 -15.42 12.95
C ASP A 108 3.60 -14.73 13.23
N ASP A 109 4.36 -15.20 14.21
CA ASP A 109 5.66 -14.63 14.58
C ASP A 109 6.70 -14.76 13.45
N GLU A 110 6.65 -15.83 12.65
CA GLU A 110 7.55 -16.04 11.51
C GLU A 110 7.25 -15.04 10.39
N VAL A 111 5.98 -14.79 10.11
CA VAL A 111 5.54 -13.81 9.12
C VAL A 111 5.89 -12.39 9.59
N LEU A 112 5.68 -12.05 10.86
CA LEU A 112 6.10 -10.76 11.42
C LEU A 112 7.60 -10.54 11.27
N LYS A 113 8.40 -11.56 11.59
CA LYS A 113 9.86 -11.51 11.42
C LYS A 113 10.26 -11.33 9.96
N ALA A 114 9.64 -12.04 9.04
CA ALA A 114 9.91 -11.93 7.61
C ALA A 114 9.54 -10.53 7.05
N ILE A 115 8.45 -9.91 7.53
CA ILE A 115 8.09 -8.52 7.18
C ILE A 115 9.14 -7.55 7.76
N GLU A 116 9.63 -7.78 8.96
CA GLU A 116 10.67 -6.98 9.60
C GLU A 116 12.00 -7.06 8.83
N ASP A 117 12.40 -8.26 8.39
CA ASP A 117 13.58 -8.47 7.56
C ASP A 117 13.49 -7.75 6.20
N CYS A 118 12.28 -7.44 5.73
CA CYS A 118 12.05 -6.65 4.52
C CYS A 118 12.07 -5.12 4.74
N ILE A 119 12.31 -4.62 5.96
CA ILE A 119 12.42 -3.18 6.24
C ILE A 119 13.45 -2.47 5.33
N PRO A 120 14.65 -3.03 5.08
CA PRO A 120 15.61 -2.39 4.18
C PRO A 120 15.09 -2.16 2.76
N LEU A 121 14.14 -2.99 2.28
CA LEU A 121 13.50 -2.87 0.96
C LEU A 121 12.28 -1.92 0.96
N GLY A 122 11.68 -1.68 2.12
CA GLY A 122 10.51 -0.81 2.30
C GLY A 122 10.58 0.08 3.54
N PRO A 123 11.66 0.88 3.74
CA PRO A 123 11.94 1.56 5.01
C PRO A 123 10.92 2.61 5.41
N LEU A 124 10.17 3.14 4.44
CA LEU A 124 9.14 4.16 4.71
C LEU A 124 7.76 3.56 5.04
N HIS A 125 7.55 2.26 4.82
CA HIS A 125 6.22 1.65 4.91
C HIS A 125 6.18 0.42 5.82
N ASN A 126 7.10 -0.53 5.67
CA ASN A 126 7.07 -1.77 6.46
C ASN A 126 7.06 -1.52 7.99
N PRO A 127 7.84 -0.56 8.55
CA PRO A 127 7.73 -0.26 9.97
C PRO A 127 6.32 0.17 10.40
N ALA A 128 5.66 1.03 9.62
CA ALA A 128 4.29 1.47 9.90
C ALA A 128 3.28 0.32 9.74
N ASN A 129 3.48 -0.55 8.74
CA ASN A 129 2.63 -1.73 8.57
C ASN A 129 2.74 -2.67 9.77
N LEU A 130 3.96 -2.93 10.28
CA LEU A 130 4.18 -3.72 11.49
C LEU A 130 3.54 -3.09 12.73
N MET A 131 3.64 -1.76 12.89
CA MET A 131 2.95 -1.06 13.99
C MET A 131 1.44 -1.25 13.91
N GLY A 132 0.86 -1.13 12.72
CA GLY A 132 -0.56 -1.37 12.49
C GLY A 132 -0.99 -2.82 12.81
N ILE A 133 -0.20 -3.81 12.38
CA ILE A 133 -0.47 -5.23 12.69
C ILE A 133 -0.40 -5.48 14.19
N ARG A 134 0.71 -5.08 14.84
CA ARG A 134 0.91 -5.26 16.29
C ARG A 134 -0.17 -4.54 17.11
N GLY A 135 -0.58 -3.34 16.69
CA GLY A 135 -1.69 -2.63 17.30
C GLY A 135 -3.01 -3.40 17.20
N CYS A 136 -3.34 -3.97 16.04
CA CYS A 136 -4.53 -4.82 15.91
C CYS A 136 -4.45 -6.07 16.78
N MET A 137 -3.30 -6.75 16.83
CA MET A 137 -3.11 -7.93 17.66
C MET A 137 -3.28 -7.63 19.16
N ALA A 138 -2.85 -6.44 19.60
CA ALA A 138 -2.97 -6.01 20.99
C ALA A 138 -4.44 -5.76 21.41
N VAL A 139 -5.23 -5.12 20.55
CA VAL A 139 -6.62 -4.73 20.86
C VAL A 139 -7.67 -5.78 20.45
N MET A 140 -7.31 -6.71 19.59
CA MET A 140 -8.17 -7.80 19.11
C MET A 140 -7.47 -9.16 19.23
N PRO A 141 -7.15 -9.61 20.47
CA PRO A 141 -6.48 -10.88 20.66
C PRO A 141 -7.34 -12.05 20.16
N GLY A 142 -6.73 -12.97 19.42
CA GLY A 142 -7.40 -14.17 18.90
C GLY A 142 -8.16 -13.95 17.58
N VAL A 143 -8.30 -12.72 17.08
CA VAL A 143 -8.86 -12.47 15.75
C VAL A 143 -7.81 -12.80 14.69
N PRO A 144 -8.12 -13.64 13.69
CA PRO A 144 -7.17 -13.96 12.61
C PRO A 144 -6.75 -12.71 11.82
N MET A 145 -5.45 -12.55 11.61
CA MET A 145 -4.86 -11.44 10.85
C MET A 145 -4.19 -11.96 9.59
N VAL A 146 -4.41 -11.30 8.46
CA VAL A 146 -3.88 -11.70 7.16
C VAL A 146 -3.07 -10.55 6.56
N ALA A 147 -1.83 -10.84 6.16
CA ALA A 147 -1.01 -9.90 5.40
C ALA A 147 -1.24 -10.08 3.89
N VAL A 148 -1.36 -8.97 3.17
CA VAL A 148 -1.47 -8.92 1.70
C VAL A 148 -0.40 -7.95 1.19
N PHE A 149 0.46 -8.44 0.28
CA PHE A 149 1.67 -7.73 -0.13
C PHE A 149 1.50 -7.01 -1.45
N ASP A 150 1.90 -5.72 -1.50
CA ASP A 150 1.89 -4.93 -2.74
C ASP A 150 2.85 -5.51 -3.79
N THR A 151 3.96 -6.12 -3.36
CA THR A 151 4.94 -6.77 -4.23
C THR A 151 4.51 -8.14 -4.74
N GLY A 152 3.47 -8.75 -4.15
CA GLY A 152 3.07 -10.11 -4.46
C GLY A 152 2.68 -10.34 -5.92
N TRP A 153 2.10 -9.35 -6.58
CA TRP A 153 1.74 -9.42 -8.00
C TRP A 153 2.96 -9.61 -8.91
N GLY A 154 4.04 -8.86 -8.65
CA GLY A 154 5.26 -8.90 -9.45
C GLY A 154 6.09 -10.18 -9.25
N MET A 155 5.77 -11.01 -8.27
CA MET A 155 6.48 -12.27 -8.06
C MET A 155 6.22 -13.32 -9.14
N ALA A 156 5.18 -13.14 -9.95
CA ALA A 156 4.90 -13.99 -11.11
C ALA A 156 5.80 -13.69 -12.33
N MET A 157 6.56 -12.58 -12.32
CA MET A 157 7.46 -12.23 -13.42
C MET A 157 8.57 -13.26 -13.60
N GLU A 158 8.92 -13.53 -14.87
CA GLU A 158 10.07 -14.35 -15.22
C GLU A 158 11.39 -13.62 -14.94
N LYS A 159 12.47 -14.40 -14.78
CA LYS A 159 13.80 -13.86 -14.46
C LYS A 159 14.28 -12.77 -15.43
N SER A 160 13.99 -12.94 -16.71
CA SER A 160 14.32 -11.97 -17.78
C SER A 160 13.62 -10.61 -17.62
N HIS A 161 12.51 -10.55 -16.86
CA HIS A 161 11.74 -9.32 -16.65
C HIS A 161 12.04 -8.64 -15.31
N TYR A 162 12.40 -9.44 -14.28
CA TYR A 162 12.67 -8.85 -12.97
C TYR A 162 14.15 -8.55 -12.71
N MET A 163 15.10 -9.14 -13.46
CA MET A 163 16.52 -8.87 -13.28
C MET A 163 16.94 -7.56 -13.90
N TYR A 164 17.69 -6.76 -13.17
CA TYR A 164 18.38 -5.60 -13.72
C TYR A 164 19.68 -6.01 -14.40
N ALA A 165 20.12 -5.24 -15.40
CA ALA A 165 21.42 -5.40 -16.05
C ALA A 165 22.55 -4.89 -15.16
N LEU A 166 22.71 -5.50 -14.00
CA LEU A 166 23.73 -5.24 -12.98
C LEU A 166 24.51 -6.54 -12.71
N PRO A 167 25.70 -6.47 -12.09
CA PRO A 167 26.40 -7.66 -11.60
C PRO A 167 25.46 -8.53 -10.76
N TYR A 168 25.51 -9.84 -10.98
CA TYR A 168 24.56 -10.78 -10.37
C TYR A 168 24.62 -10.77 -8.84
N GLU A 169 25.77 -10.41 -8.28
CA GLU A 169 26.00 -10.25 -6.84
C GLU A 169 25.05 -9.23 -6.20
N ALA A 170 24.61 -8.23 -6.96
CA ALA A 170 23.62 -7.26 -6.49
C ALA A 170 22.28 -7.94 -6.16
N TYR A 171 21.89 -8.90 -6.98
CA TYR A 171 20.70 -9.71 -6.71
C TYR A 171 20.95 -10.73 -5.59
N GLU A 172 22.05 -11.47 -5.65
CA GLU A 172 22.35 -12.54 -4.67
C GLU A 172 22.46 -11.99 -3.25
N ASN A 173 23.23 -10.91 -3.06
CA ASN A 173 23.54 -10.39 -1.75
C ASN A 173 22.49 -9.42 -1.21
N TYR A 174 21.88 -8.61 -2.08
CA TYR A 174 21.02 -7.50 -1.67
C TYR A 174 19.59 -7.62 -2.19
N LYS A 175 19.25 -8.69 -2.91
CA LYS A 175 17.94 -8.92 -3.49
C LYS A 175 17.48 -7.78 -4.42
N VAL A 176 18.46 -7.16 -5.12
CA VAL A 176 18.19 -6.11 -6.10
C VAL A 176 17.56 -6.72 -7.34
N ARG A 177 16.24 -6.53 -7.45
CA ARG A 177 15.41 -6.95 -8.57
C ARG A 177 14.20 -6.03 -8.70
N ARG A 178 13.49 -6.11 -9.83
CA ARG A 178 12.15 -5.53 -9.95
C ARG A 178 11.17 -6.35 -9.12
N TYR A 179 10.47 -5.69 -8.18
CA TYR A 179 9.36 -6.29 -7.42
C TYR A 179 8.02 -5.80 -7.94
N GLY A 180 7.93 -4.51 -8.28
CA GLY A 180 6.67 -3.86 -8.60
C GLY A 180 5.83 -3.60 -7.37
N PHE A 181 4.91 -2.65 -7.49
CA PHE A 181 4.04 -2.22 -6.40
C PHE A 181 2.62 -1.98 -6.91
N HIS A 182 1.69 -1.63 -6.02
CA HIS A 182 0.25 -1.59 -6.29
C HIS A 182 -0.31 -2.95 -6.74
N GLY A 183 0.36 -4.04 -6.34
CA GLY A 183 0.06 -5.39 -6.82
C GLY A 183 -1.36 -5.83 -6.52
N THR A 184 -1.89 -5.50 -5.36
CA THR A 184 -3.29 -5.78 -5.01
C THR A 184 -4.27 -5.12 -5.97
N SER A 185 -3.99 -3.86 -6.37
CA SER A 185 -4.80 -3.13 -7.35
C SER A 185 -4.71 -3.75 -8.74
N HIS A 186 -3.49 -4.02 -9.22
CA HIS A 186 -3.27 -4.64 -10.53
C HIS A 186 -3.91 -6.04 -10.62
N ARG A 187 -3.75 -6.87 -9.57
CA ARG A 187 -4.39 -8.19 -9.48
C ARG A 187 -5.91 -8.09 -9.59
N TYR A 188 -6.52 -7.21 -8.79
CA TYR A 188 -7.96 -7.04 -8.77
C TYR A 188 -8.52 -6.54 -10.11
N VAL A 189 -7.94 -5.47 -10.65
CA VAL A 189 -8.41 -4.89 -11.92
C VAL A 189 -8.20 -5.85 -13.09
N THR A 190 -7.07 -6.58 -13.11
CA THR A 190 -6.83 -7.63 -14.11
C THR A 190 -7.89 -8.72 -14.02
N GLY A 191 -8.19 -9.24 -12.82
CA GLY A 191 -9.23 -10.26 -12.63
C GLY A 191 -10.58 -9.78 -13.15
N ARG A 192 -10.99 -8.56 -12.79
CA ARG A 192 -12.25 -7.96 -13.28
C ARG A 192 -12.26 -7.78 -14.80
N ALA A 193 -11.14 -7.38 -15.40
CA ALA A 193 -11.04 -7.26 -16.85
C ALA A 193 -11.20 -8.60 -17.56
N LEU A 194 -10.57 -9.67 -17.05
CA LEU A 194 -10.69 -11.02 -17.60
C LEU A 194 -12.15 -11.55 -17.54
N GLU A 195 -12.84 -11.31 -16.42
CA GLU A 195 -14.25 -11.65 -16.25
C GLU A 195 -15.12 -10.91 -17.27
N LEU A 196 -14.97 -9.59 -17.41
CA LEU A 196 -15.74 -8.76 -18.34
C LEU A 196 -15.48 -9.14 -19.81
N LEU A 197 -14.25 -9.54 -20.14
CA LEU A 197 -13.88 -9.98 -21.49
C LEU A 197 -14.34 -11.42 -21.77
N GLY A 198 -14.73 -12.20 -20.78
CA GLY A 198 -15.01 -13.62 -20.91
C GLY A 198 -13.82 -14.43 -21.44
N ASN A 199 -12.59 -13.92 -21.28
CA ASN A 199 -11.38 -14.54 -21.80
C ASN A 199 -10.28 -14.63 -20.73
N PRO A 200 -10.13 -15.79 -20.05
CA PRO A 200 -9.15 -15.96 -18.99
C PRO A 200 -7.69 -15.91 -19.49
N ASN A 201 -7.44 -16.04 -20.79
CA ASN A 201 -6.12 -16.03 -21.40
C ASN A 201 -5.72 -14.66 -21.99
N ALA A 202 -6.56 -13.64 -21.83
CA ALA A 202 -6.30 -12.33 -22.40
C ALA A 202 -5.00 -11.72 -21.87
N LYS A 203 -4.38 -10.87 -22.71
CA LYS A 203 -3.32 -9.95 -22.32
C LYS A 203 -3.96 -8.65 -21.89
N VAL A 204 -3.65 -8.17 -20.70
CA VAL A 204 -4.26 -6.98 -20.11
C VAL A 204 -3.16 -6.02 -19.66
N ILE A 205 -3.33 -4.73 -19.96
CA ILE A 205 -2.53 -3.65 -19.40
C ILE A 205 -3.43 -2.93 -18.40
N THR A 206 -2.95 -2.78 -17.17
CA THR A 206 -3.64 -2.06 -16.11
C THR A 206 -2.84 -0.84 -15.70
N CYS A 207 -3.54 0.29 -15.48
CA CYS A 207 -2.97 1.55 -15.05
C CYS A 207 -3.54 1.90 -13.67
N HIS A 208 -2.69 1.94 -12.65
CA HIS A 208 -3.00 2.49 -11.34
C HIS A 208 -2.52 3.93 -11.32
N LEU A 209 -3.44 4.91 -11.44
CA LEU A 209 -3.12 6.33 -11.60
C LEU A 209 -3.64 7.11 -10.39
N GLY A 210 -2.80 7.23 -9.37
CA GLY A 210 -3.02 8.05 -8.19
C GLY A 210 -1.86 9.03 -7.99
N ASN A 211 -1.64 9.50 -6.75
CA ASN A 211 -0.43 10.24 -6.39
C ASN A 211 0.84 9.39 -6.59
N GLY A 212 0.79 8.09 -6.28
CA GLY A 212 1.68 7.08 -6.83
C GLY A 212 1.04 6.46 -8.07
N SER A 213 1.82 6.22 -9.13
CA SER A 213 1.31 5.70 -10.40
C SER A 213 2.16 4.54 -10.90
N SER A 214 1.51 3.53 -11.45
CA SER A 214 2.18 2.40 -12.09
C SER A 214 1.35 1.82 -13.23
N VAL A 215 2.04 1.22 -14.19
CA VAL A 215 1.46 0.42 -15.28
C VAL A 215 1.97 -0.99 -15.14
N SER A 216 1.10 -1.96 -15.31
CA SER A 216 1.48 -3.37 -15.31
C SER A 216 0.84 -4.10 -16.48
N CYS A 217 1.55 -5.01 -17.08
CA CYS A 217 1.01 -5.91 -18.08
C CYS A 217 0.92 -7.35 -17.53
N SER A 218 -0.12 -8.04 -17.98
CA SER A 218 -0.40 -9.41 -17.56
C SER A 218 -0.84 -10.28 -18.73
N LYS A 219 -0.66 -11.57 -18.57
CA LYS A 219 -1.15 -12.61 -19.47
C LYS A 219 -1.81 -13.70 -18.64
N ALA A 220 -3.02 -14.08 -18.99
CA ALA A 220 -3.78 -15.11 -18.26
C ALA A 220 -3.81 -14.87 -16.74
N GLY A 221 -4.00 -13.62 -16.31
CA GLY A 221 -4.09 -13.26 -14.89
C GLY A 221 -2.77 -13.24 -14.12
N LYS A 222 -1.62 -13.39 -14.78
CA LYS A 222 -0.29 -13.35 -14.15
C LYS A 222 0.49 -12.13 -14.65
N CYS A 223 1.18 -11.45 -13.75
CA CYS A 223 2.06 -10.35 -14.08
C CYS A 223 3.18 -10.80 -15.03
N VAL A 224 3.37 -10.08 -16.11
CA VAL A 224 4.51 -10.28 -17.04
C VAL A 224 5.56 -9.21 -16.80
N ASP A 225 5.14 -7.96 -16.62
CA ASP A 225 6.01 -6.83 -16.33
C ASP A 225 5.25 -5.70 -15.63
N THR A 226 5.98 -4.81 -14.96
CA THR A 226 5.41 -3.64 -14.29
C THR A 226 6.39 -2.49 -14.26
N SER A 227 5.89 -1.26 -14.23
CA SER A 227 6.72 -0.07 -14.34
C SER A 227 7.50 0.28 -13.08
N MET A 228 7.00 -0.05 -11.88
CA MET A 228 7.76 0.15 -10.64
C MET A 228 8.78 -0.97 -10.46
N GLY A 229 9.94 -0.64 -9.87
CA GLY A 229 11.10 -1.50 -9.81
C GLY A 229 11.39 -2.10 -8.43
N LEU A 230 12.65 -1.95 -8.00
CA LEU A 230 13.10 -2.28 -6.65
C LEU A 230 12.31 -1.48 -5.60
N THR A 231 12.02 -0.22 -5.92
CA THR A 231 11.26 0.71 -5.09
C THR A 231 10.07 1.29 -5.88
N PRO A 232 9.11 1.94 -5.23
CA PRO A 232 8.02 2.63 -5.91
C PRO A 232 8.45 3.94 -6.63
N LEU A 233 9.75 4.15 -6.85
CA LEU A 233 10.28 5.35 -7.51
C LEU A 233 10.37 5.19 -9.02
N GLU A 234 10.81 4.00 -9.50
CA GLU A 234 10.98 3.72 -10.93
C GLU A 234 9.64 3.73 -11.68
N GLY A 235 9.68 4.04 -12.96
CA GLY A 235 8.55 3.98 -13.87
C GLY A 235 8.00 5.35 -14.25
N LEU A 236 6.70 5.53 -14.14
CA LEU A 236 6.04 6.78 -14.51
C LEU A 236 6.48 7.94 -13.61
N PRO A 237 6.63 9.17 -14.13
CA PRO A 237 6.63 10.36 -13.30
C PRO A 237 5.32 10.44 -12.51
N MET A 238 5.41 10.79 -11.21
CA MET A 238 4.28 10.79 -10.28
C MET A 238 4.09 12.17 -9.66
N GLY A 239 3.15 12.31 -8.75
CA GLY A 239 2.87 13.59 -8.10
C GLY A 239 4.12 14.25 -7.51
N THR A 240 4.98 13.48 -6.85
CA THR A 240 6.22 13.98 -6.21
C THR A 240 7.48 13.19 -6.57
N ARG A 241 7.36 12.06 -7.27
CA ARG A 241 8.45 11.14 -7.61
C ARG A 241 8.84 11.31 -9.07
N CYS A 242 10.15 11.30 -9.34
CA CYS A 242 10.67 11.52 -10.70
C CYS A 242 10.31 10.41 -11.70
N GLY A 243 10.03 9.20 -11.25
CA GLY A 243 9.96 8.06 -12.14
C GLY A 243 11.33 7.67 -12.71
N SER A 244 11.32 7.04 -13.88
CA SER A 244 12.57 6.63 -14.56
C SER A 244 13.32 7.83 -15.11
N ILE A 245 14.59 7.93 -14.73
CA ILE A 245 15.55 8.92 -15.23
C ILE A 245 16.84 8.20 -15.59
N ASP A 246 17.76 8.89 -16.29
CA ASP A 246 19.12 8.39 -16.46
C ASP A 246 19.80 8.22 -15.09
N PRO A 247 20.27 7.02 -14.74
CA PRO A 247 20.93 6.77 -13.45
C PRO A 247 22.13 7.67 -13.16
N ALA A 248 22.84 8.15 -14.21
CA ALA A 248 23.98 9.03 -14.08
C ALA A 248 23.63 10.44 -13.57
N ILE A 249 22.35 10.83 -13.64
CA ILE A 249 21.88 12.12 -13.09
C ILE A 249 22.07 12.18 -11.58
N MET A 250 21.89 11.08 -10.86
CA MET A 250 22.03 11.08 -9.40
C MET A 250 23.45 11.42 -8.94
N PRO A 251 24.50 10.67 -9.34
CA PRO A 251 25.87 11.01 -8.95
C PRO A 251 26.29 12.38 -9.51
N PHE A 252 25.86 12.77 -10.71
CA PHE A 252 26.15 14.09 -11.26
C PHE A 252 25.61 15.23 -10.39
N LEU A 253 24.35 15.14 -9.95
CA LEU A 253 23.76 16.14 -9.07
C LEU A 253 24.39 16.13 -7.67
N MET A 254 24.71 14.96 -7.12
CA MET A 254 25.41 14.85 -5.83
C MET A 254 26.76 15.55 -5.87
N ASP A 255 27.53 15.37 -6.93
CA ASP A 255 28.81 16.05 -7.13
C ASP A 255 28.66 17.57 -7.25
N LYS A 256 27.64 18.07 -7.98
CA LYS A 256 27.40 19.50 -8.18
C LYS A 256 26.81 20.21 -6.96
N THR A 257 26.02 19.52 -6.15
CA THR A 257 25.26 20.13 -5.05
C THR A 257 25.78 19.78 -3.67
N GLY A 258 26.64 18.76 -3.56
CA GLY A 258 27.11 18.22 -2.29
C GLY A 258 26.05 17.40 -1.53
N MET A 259 24.92 17.04 -2.15
CA MET A 259 23.88 16.23 -1.51
C MET A 259 24.42 14.85 -1.12
N THR A 260 24.06 14.41 0.06
CA THR A 260 24.25 13.03 0.51
C THR A 260 23.29 12.10 -0.24
N ALA A 261 23.55 10.79 -0.22
CA ALA A 261 22.62 9.79 -0.81
C ALA A 261 21.21 9.89 -0.25
N LYS A 262 21.04 10.16 1.05
CA LYS A 262 19.74 10.34 1.71
C LYS A 262 19.00 11.60 1.24
N GLU A 263 19.72 12.69 1.02
CA GLU A 263 19.14 13.93 0.50
C GLU A 263 18.75 13.74 -0.96
N MET A 264 19.57 13.04 -1.75
CA MET A 264 19.25 12.70 -3.14
C MET A 264 18.01 11.80 -3.22
N ASP A 265 17.89 10.78 -2.38
CA ASP A 265 16.67 9.95 -2.30
C ASP A 265 15.44 10.81 -1.98
N THR A 266 15.56 11.71 -1.00
CA THR A 266 14.48 12.64 -0.67
C THR A 266 14.14 13.57 -1.84
N TYR A 267 15.15 14.06 -2.55
CA TYR A 267 14.98 14.91 -3.73
C TYR A 267 14.19 14.19 -4.82
N MET A 268 14.56 12.95 -5.15
CA MET A 268 13.89 12.16 -6.18
C MET A 268 12.46 11.73 -5.82
N ASN A 269 12.18 11.55 -4.52
CA ASN A 269 10.87 11.09 -4.04
C ASN A 269 9.88 12.21 -3.70
N LYS A 270 10.35 13.42 -3.32
CA LYS A 270 9.50 14.45 -2.72
C LYS A 270 9.60 15.85 -3.36
N LYS A 271 10.64 16.11 -4.14
CA LYS A 271 10.89 17.46 -4.69
C LYS A 271 10.39 17.65 -6.11
N LEU A 272 10.03 16.57 -6.77
CA LEU A 272 9.49 16.62 -8.14
C LEU A 272 7.97 16.71 -8.10
N SER A 273 7.44 17.50 -9.00
CA SER A 273 6.01 17.69 -9.15
C SER A 273 5.68 17.87 -10.62
N LEU A 274 4.76 17.07 -11.11
CA LEU A 274 4.16 17.25 -12.44
C LEU A 274 3.51 18.63 -12.59
N ILE A 275 3.15 19.29 -11.48
CA ILE A 275 2.60 20.66 -11.47
C ILE A 275 3.59 21.65 -12.11
N HIS A 276 4.89 21.42 -12.00
CA HIS A 276 5.91 22.28 -12.60
C HIS A 276 6.22 21.95 -14.06
N ILE A 277 5.75 20.82 -14.57
CA ILE A 277 6.02 20.32 -15.94
C ILE A 277 4.76 20.40 -16.81
N SER A 278 3.56 20.31 -16.22
CA SER A 278 2.31 20.44 -16.95
C SER A 278 1.94 21.91 -17.15
N GLU A 279 1.65 22.28 -18.40
CA GLU A 279 1.19 23.62 -18.74
C GLU A 279 -0.02 24.04 -17.89
N PRO A 280 -0.03 25.26 -17.31
CA PRO A 280 -1.11 25.75 -16.47
C PRO A 280 -2.49 25.84 -17.16
N THR A 281 -2.53 25.65 -18.47
CA THR A 281 -3.72 25.77 -19.31
C THR A 281 -4.73 24.63 -19.17
N ARG A 282 -4.36 23.48 -18.61
CA ARG A 282 -5.27 22.31 -18.46
C ARG A 282 -6.18 22.36 -17.25
N LEU A 283 -5.83 23.08 -16.20
CA LEU A 283 -6.66 23.20 -14.98
C LEU A 283 -7.92 24.06 -15.14
N ARG A 284 -8.05 24.84 -16.23
CA ARG A 284 -9.22 25.69 -16.50
C ARG A 284 -10.35 25.03 -17.30
N ARG A 285 -10.22 23.75 -17.68
CA ARG A 285 -11.24 23.02 -18.48
C ARG A 285 -11.96 21.90 -17.76
N ILE A 286 -11.77 21.73 -16.45
CA ILE A 286 -12.53 20.80 -15.62
C ILE A 286 -13.19 21.59 -14.49
N SER A 287 -14.14 22.43 -14.87
CA SER A 287 -15.14 23.04 -14.00
C SER A 287 -16.49 22.95 -14.68
#